data_469cb54370b79fbdc666e535d2f534e4
#
_entry.id   469cb54370b79fbdc666e535d2f534e4
#
_cell.length_a   1.000
_cell.length_b   1.000
_cell.length_c   1.000
_cell.angle_alpha   90.00
_cell.angle_beta   90.00
_cell.angle_gamma   90.00
#
_symmetry.space_group_name_H-M   'P 1'
#
loop_
_entity.id
_entity.type
_entity.pdbx_description
1 polymer ?
#
loop_
_entity_poly.entity_id
_entity_poly.type
_entity_poly.pdbx_seq_one_letter_code
_entity_poly.pdbx_strand_id
1 'polypeptide(L)'
;MLSAVKGLSRYHTEESLRAYLWQRSHRTDAGCLVIHGYGPRRGVHQKVAGRAWAHIAAFVVLVGGYDPTLDVEHVCGVADCIEPTHLRQVSRSETCRSRTQSPRCRNGHDRELDAATGRYRRVCRACNRESQRRWRERAAAEVAQARAAYGRS
;
A
#
# COMPACT_ATOMS: atom_id res chain seq x y z
N MET A 1 -1.32 -22.58 8.50
CA MET A 1 -0.62 -21.42 7.92
C MET A 1 -1.11 -20.06 8.44
N LEU A 2 -2.40 -19.88 8.77
CA LEU A 2 -2.93 -18.60 9.31
C LEU A 2 -2.24 -18.14 10.60
N SER A 3 -1.69 -19.05 11.41
CA SER A 3 -0.95 -18.72 12.62
C SER A 3 0.34 -17.91 12.39
N ALA A 4 0.91 -17.99 11.18
CA ALA A 4 2.09 -17.22 10.80
C ALA A 4 1.78 -15.72 10.57
N VAL A 5 0.51 -15.36 10.37
CA VAL A 5 0.09 -13.98 10.12
C VAL A 5 -0.57 -13.41 11.37
N LYS A 6 0.13 -12.49 12.02
CA LYS A 6 -0.33 -11.86 13.27
C LYS A 6 -1.73 -11.25 13.09
N GLY A 7 -2.69 -11.78 13.82
CA GLY A 7 -4.07 -11.29 13.90
C GLY A 7 -5.10 -12.04 13.04
N LEU A 8 -4.69 -12.98 12.18
CA LEU A 8 -5.63 -13.80 11.40
C LEU A 8 -6.08 -15.06 12.16
N SER A 9 -5.17 -15.73 12.85
CA SER A 9 -5.39 -17.03 13.50
C SER A 9 -6.50 -17.08 14.56
N ARG A 10 -6.93 -15.92 15.07
CA ARG A 10 -7.97 -15.86 16.13
C ARG A 10 -9.40 -15.83 15.62
N TYR A 11 -9.61 -15.42 14.37
CA TYR A 11 -10.94 -15.01 13.91
C TYR A 11 -11.39 -15.64 12.60
N HIS A 12 -10.48 -16.30 11.87
CA HIS A 12 -10.78 -16.84 10.57
C HIS A 12 -10.18 -18.23 10.37
N THR A 13 -10.98 -19.13 9.81
CA THR A 13 -10.48 -20.32 9.10
C THR A 13 -9.97 -19.89 7.72
N GLU A 14 -9.15 -20.71 7.07
CA GLU A 14 -8.70 -20.44 5.68
C GLU A 14 -9.89 -20.32 4.73
N GLU A 15 -10.90 -21.14 4.91
CA GLU A 15 -12.14 -21.13 4.11
C GLU A 15 -12.92 -19.82 4.30
N SER A 16 -13.14 -19.40 5.55
CA SER A 16 -13.87 -18.16 5.84
C SER A 16 -13.14 -16.93 5.30
N LEU A 17 -11.80 -16.93 5.38
CA LEU A 17 -10.99 -15.83 4.86
C LEU A 17 -10.99 -15.83 3.32
N ARG A 18 -10.91 -17.00 2.68
CA ARG A 18 -11.01 -17.13 1.23
C ARG A 18 -12.38 -16.64 0.73
N ALA A 19 -13.47 -17.06 1.37
CA ALA A 19 -14.82 -16.60 1.04
C ALA A 19 -14.96 -15.08 1.20
N TYR A 20 -14.43 -14.52 2.30
CA TYR A 20 -14.43 -13.08 2.56
C TYR A 20 -13.70 -12.29 1.47
N LEU A 21 -12.49 -12.70 1.08
CA LEU A 21 -11.71 -12.04 0.04
C LEU A 21 -12.45 -12.10 -1.32
N TRP A 22 -13.03 -13.26 -1.64
CA TRP A 22 -13.73 -13.47 -2.91
C TRP A 22 -15.02 -12.64 -3.01
N GLN A 23 -15.84 -12.63 -1.98
CA GLN A 23 -17.10 -11.88 -1.94
C GLN A 23 -16.91 -10.36 -2.02
N ARG A 24 -15.75 -9.88 -1.59
CA ARG A 24 -15.44 -8.45 -1.56
C ARG A 24 -14.53 -7.98 -2.68
N SER A 25 -14.27 -8.80 -3.65
CA SER A 25 -13.41 -8.43 -4.77
C SER A 25 -14.16 -8.44 -6.09
N HIS A 26 -13.64 -7.70 -7.04
CA HIS A 26 -14.07 -7.72 -8.43
C HIS A 26 -12.85 -7.78 -9.35
N ARG A 27 -13.05 -8.35 -10.54
CA ARG A 27 -12.01 -8.41 -11.56
C ARG A 27 -12.06 -7.15 -12.42
N THR A 28 -10.91 -6.55 -12.64
CA THR A 28 -10.75 -5.40 -13.55
C THR A 28 -10.41 -5.89 -14.95
N ASP A 29 -10.58 -5.02 -15.98
CA ASP A 29 -10.22 -5.32 -17.37
C ASP A 29 -8.71 -5.62 -17.53
N ALA A 30 -7.88 -5.08 -16.64
CA ALA A 30 -6.44 -5.38 -16.57
C ALA A 30 -6.10 -6.72 -15.91
N GLY A 31 -7.08 -7.56 -15.58
CA GLY A 31 -6.92 -8.87 -14.97
C GLY A 31 -6.62 -8.86 -13.46
N CYS A 32 -6.61 -7.71 -12.81
CA CYS A 32 -6.45 -7.61 -11.37
C CYS A 32 -7.74 -8.01 -10.64
N LEU A 33 -7.61 -8.76 -9.57
CA LEU A 33 -8.69 -9.00 -8.61
C LEU A 33 -8.56 -7.97 -7.49
N VAL A 34 -9.42 -6.94 -7.49
CA VAL A 34 -9.33 -5.80 -6.57
C VAL A 34 -10.38 -5.91 -5.48
N ILE A 35 -9.95 -5.76 -4.22
CA ILE A 35 -10.87 -5.86 -3.08
C ILE A 35 -11.62 -4.54 -2.85
N HIS A 36 -12.95 -4.64 -2.64
CA HIS A 36 -13.81 -3.49 -2.36
C HIS A 36 -13.76 -3.05 -0.90
N GLY A 37 -13.98 -1.75 -0.69
CA GLY A 37 -14.36 -1.22 0.63
C GLY A 37 -13.52 -0.09 1.18
N TYR A 38 -12.50 0.39 0.47
CA TYR A 38 -11.75 1.58 0.88
C TYR A 38 -11.38 2.39 -0.36
N GLY A 39 -11.95 3.58 -0.46
CA GLY A 39 -11.77 4.44 -1.61
C GLY A 39 -10.32 4.88 -1.84
N PRO A 40 -10.02 5.47 -3.00
CA PRO A 40 -8.67 5.74 -3.53
C PRO A 40 -7.84 6.73 -2.71
N ARG A 41 -8.35 7.19 -1.57
CA ARG A 41 -7.76 8.30 -0.82
C ARG A 41 -6.52 7.98 0.00
N ARG A 42 -6.08 6.73 0.18
CA ARG A 42 -5.00 6.49 1.13
C ARG A 42 -3.79 5.71 0.63
N GLY A 43 -3.79 5.06 -0.51
CA GLY A 43 -2.64 4.23 -0.93
C GLY A 43 -2.20 3.27 0.17
N VAL A 44 -3.09 2.92 1.06
CA VAL A 44 -2.86 2.07 2.22
C VAL A 44 -3.45 0.74 1.86
N HIS A 45 -2.62 -0.27 1.88
CA HIS A 45 -3.05 -1.65 1.77
C HIS A 45 -4.24 -1.91 2.70
N GLN A 46 -5.29 -2.51 2.17
CA GLN A 46 -6.47 -2.81 2.97
C GLN A 46 -6.14 -3.84 4.05
N LYS A 47 -6.69 -3.63 5.23
CA LYS A 47 -6.61 -4.60 6.31
C LYS A 47 -7.86 -5.46 6.34
N VAL A 48 -7.67 -6.75 6.24
CA VAL A 48 -8.74 -7.74 6.46
C VAL A 48 -9.01 -7.84 7.95
N ALA A 49 -10.29 -7.75 8.32
CA ALA A 49 -10.72 -7.76 9.72
C ALA A 49 -9.98 -6.72 10.60
N GLY A 50 -9.57 -5.59 10.01
CA GLY A 50 -8.88 -4.50 10.70
C GLY A 50 -7.45 -4.80 11.16
N ARG A 51 -6.86 -5.95 10.81
CA ARG A 51 -5.58 -6.41 11.39
C ARG A 51 -4.50 -6.80 10.40
N ALA A 52 -4.82 -7.59 9.38
CA ALA A 52 -3.84 -8.04 8.39
C ALA A 52 -4.04 -7.33 7.06
N TRP A 53 -2.96 -7.08 6.34
CA TRP A 53 -3.01 -6.54 4.99
C TRP A 53 -3.69 -7.53 4.03
N ALA A 54 -4.59 -7.06 3.19
CA ALA A 54 -5.38 -7.91 2.31
C ALA A 54 -4.52 -8.78 1.38
N HIS A 55 -3.45 -8.22 0.80
CA HIS A 55 -2.54 -8.95 -0.08
C HIS A 55 -1.73 -10.03 0.67
N ILE A 56 -1.38 -9.80 1.95
CA ILE A 56 -0.72 -10.84 2.78
C ILE A 56 -1.72 -11.95 3.08
N ALA A 57 -2.95 -11.60 3.49
CA ALA A 57 -4.00 -12.57 3.74
C ALA A 57 -4.32 -13.39 2.47
N ALA A 58 -4.42 -12.73 1.31
CA ALA A 58 -4.63 -13.38 0.03
C ALA A 58 -3.47 -14.33 -0.34
N PHE A 59 -2.22 -13.89 -0.14
CA PHE A 59 -1.07 -14.75 -0.40
C PHE A 59 -1.14 -16.03 0.43
N VAL A 60 -1.42 -15.92 1.73
CA VAL A 60 -1.51 -17.07 2.65
C VAL A 60 -2.57 -18.09 2.20
N VAL A 61 -3.78 -17.62 1.84
CA VAL A 61 -4.92 -18.53 1.58
C VAL A 61 -5.11 -18.89 0.10
N LEU A 62 -4.60 -18.08 -0.82
CA LEU A 62 -4.81 -18.29 -2.27
C LEU A 62 -3.54 -18.81 -2.97
N VAL A 63 -2.35 -18.37 -2.54
CA VAL A 63 -1.07 -18.82 -3.11
C VAL A 63 -0.47 -19.95 -2.28
N GLY A 64 -0.41 -19.78 -0.96
CA GLY A 64 0.21 -20.72 -0.04
C GLY A 64 1.74 -20.52 0.10
N GLY A 65 2.36 -21.34 0.94
CA GLY A 65 3.83 -21.29 1.12
C GLY A 65 4.37 -19.99 1.74
N TYR A 66 3.54 -19.29 2.52
CA TYR A 66 3.91 -17.99 3.12
C TYR A 66 5.07 -18.10 4.10
N ASP A 67 6.13 -17.33 3.83
CA ASP A 67 7.28 -17.14 4.72
C ASP A 67 7.17 -15.73 5.37
N PRO A 68 7.03 -15.65 6.73
CA PRO A 68 6.91 -14.38 7.43
C PRO A 68 8.19 -13.52 7.42
N THR A 69 9.33 -14.05 6.98
CA THR A 69 10.59 -13.31 6.84
C THR A 69 10.70 -12.54 5.53
N LEU A 70 9.80 -12.85 4.57
CA LEU A 70 9.74 -12.22 3.26
C LEU A 70 8.60 -11.18 3.18
N ASP A 71 8.81 -10.15 2.36
CA ASP A 71 7.76 -9.18 2.03
C ASP A 71 6.88 -9.74 0.89
N VAL A 72 5.57 -9.53 0.95
CA VAL A 72 4.66 -9.79 -0.18
C VAL A 72 4.53 -8.51 -1.00
N GLU A 73 4.83 -8.58 -2.29
CA GLU A 73 4.70 -7.46 -3.22
C GLU A 73 3.77 -7.76 -4.41
N HIS A 74 3.27 -6.68 -5.03
CA HIS A 74 2.43 -6.75 -6.22
C HIS A 74 3.28 -6.57 -7.48
N VAL A 75 3.29 -7.54 -8.37
CA VAL A 75 3.96 -7.41 -9.68
C VAL A 75 3.21 -6.47 -10.63
N CYS A 76 1.89 -6.34 -10.45
CA CYS A 76 1.04 -5.44 -11.24
C CYS A 76 1.08 -3.96 -10.79
N GLY A 77 1.68 -3.67 -9.63
CA GLY A 77 1.73 -2.31 -9.05
C GLY A 77 0.41 -1.78 -8.48
N VAL A 78 -0.67 -2.56 -8.52
CA VAL A 78 -1.99 -2.19 -7.96
C VAL A 78 -2.05 -2.61 -6.51
N ALA A 79 -2.08 -1.64 -5.59
CA ALA A 79 -1.95 -1.86 -4.15
C ALA A 79 -3.10 -2.70 -3.52
N ASP A 80 -4.29 -2.63 -4.11
CA ASP A 80 -5.48 -3.33 -3.63
C ASP A 80 -5.74 -4.65 -4.38
N CYS A 81 -4.80 -5.08 -5.24
CA CYS A 81 -4.90 -6.33 -5.97
C CYS A 81 -4.62 -7.51 -5.05
N ILE A 82 -5.49 -8.52 -5.13
CA ILE A 82 -5.35 -9.79 -4.42
C ILE A 82 -5.29 -10.99 -5.39
N GLU A 83 -5.09 -10.73 -6.69
CA GLU A 83 -4.92 -11.78 -7.70
C GLU A 83 -3.67 -12.63 -7.38
N PRO A 84 -3.82 -13.94 -7.18
CA PRO A 84 -2.71 -14.81 -6.78
C PRO A 84 -1.48 -14.71 -7.68
N THR A 85 -1.69 -14.64 -8.99
CA THR A 85 -0.62 -14.55 -9.99
C THR A 85 0.10 -13.21 -9.99
N HIS A 86 -0.49 -12.20 -9.35
CA HIS A 86 0.08 -10.86 -9.20
C HIS A 86 0.78 -10.64 -7.85
N LEU A 87 0.81 -11.65 -6.99
CA LEU A 87 1.46 -11.60 -5.69
C LEU A 87 2.69 -12.50 -5.67
N ARG A 88 3.79 -11.98 -5.15
CA ARG A 88 4.99 -12.78 -4.92
C ARG A 88 5.67 -12.42 -3.61
N GLN A 89 6.39 -13.36 -3.04
CA GLN A 89 7.29 -13.09 -1.91
C GLN A 89 8.68 -12.74 -2.41
N VAL A 90 9.26 -11.72 -1.78
CA VAL A 90 10.58 -11.21 -2.09
C VAL A 90 11.32 -10.84 -0.81
N SER A 91 12.63 -10.87 -0.86
CA SER A 91 13.44 -10.39 0.25
C SER A 91 13.30 -8.86 0.43
N ARG A 92 13.51 -8.39 1.64
CA ARG A 92 13.53 -6.95 1.95
C ARG A 92 14.51 -6.18 1.07
N SER A 93 15.65 -6.79 0.74
CA SER A 93 16.65 -6.19 -0.14
C SER A 93 16.15 -6.02 -1.57
N GLU A 94 15.42 -6.99 -2.10
CA GLU A 94 14.79 -6.92 -3.44
C GLU A 94 13.70 -5.85 -3.48
N THR A 95 12.81 -5.80 -2.46
CA THR A 95 11.81 -4.74 -2.33
C THR A 95 12.45 -3.35 -2.32
N CYS A 96 13.54 -3.17 -1.58
CA CYS A 96 14.24 -1.89 -1.56
C CYS A 96 14.92 -1.57 -2.90
N ARG A 97 15.46 -2.58 -3.57
CA ARG A 97 16.11 -2.43 -4.88
C ARG A 97 15.10 -2.05 -5.96
N SER A 98 13.98 -2.74 -6.05
CA SER A 98 12.94 -2.47 -7.06
C SER A 98 12.39 -1.04 -6.93
N ARG A 99 12.19 -0.56 -5.69
CA ARG A 99 11.75 0.81 -5.43
C ARG A 99 12.74 1.89 -5.85
N THR A 100 14.03 1.61 -5.89
CA THR A 100 15.08 2.55 -6.27
C THR A 100 15.51 2.43 -7.73
N GLN A 101 15.05 1.44 -8.45
CA GLN A 101 15.34 1.25 -9.88
C GLN A 101 14.32 1.92 -10.81
N SER A 102 13.16 2.32 -10.32
CA SER A 102 12.17 2.99 -11.17
C SER A 102 12.54 4.45 -11.42
N PRO A 103 12.62 4.89 -12.69
CA PRO A 103 12.89 6.28 -13.05
C PRO A 103 11.74 7.21 -12.66
N ARG A 104 10.55 6.68 -12.48
CA ARG A 104 9.35 7.44 -12.10
C ARG A 104 8.82 7.02 -10.74
N CYS A 105 8.31 7.98 -9.99
CA CYS A 105 7.57 7.69 -8.77
C CYS A 105 6.14 7.21 -9.11
N ARG A 106 5.42 6.70 -8.11
CA ARG A 106 4.03 6.22 -8.29
C ARG A 106 3.05 7.28 -8.80
N ASN A 107 3.40 8.58 -8.68
CA ASN A 107 2.61 9.70 -9.19
C ASN A 107 3.09 10.17 -10.57
N GLY A 108 3.92 9.40 -11.26
CA GLY A 108 4.41 9.68 -12.60
C GLY A 108 5.54 10.71 -12.73
N HIS A 109 5.96 11.35 -11.62
CA HIS A 109 7.06 12.31 -11.67
C HIS A 109 8.40 11.60 -11.87
N ASP A 110 9.28 12.19 -12.66
CA ASP A 110 10.65 11.73 -12.83
C ASP A 110 11.42 11.86 -11.52
N ARG A 111 12.25 10.86 -11.24
CA ARG A 111 13.08 10.78 -10.05
C ARG A 111 14.53 11.08 -10.43
N GLU A 112 15.22 11.76 -9.56
CA GLU A 112 16.64 12.03 -9.76
C GLU A 112 17.46 10.76 -9.62
N LEU A 113 18.36 10.56 -10.58
CA LEU A 113 19.40 9.54 -10.52
C LEU A 113 20.53 10.06 -9.64
N ASP A 114 20.90 9.30 -8.64
CA ASP A 114 22.10 9.56 -7.85
C ASP A 114 23.32 9.02 -8.63
N ALA A 115 24.16 9.90 -9.12
CA ALA A 115 25.29 9.57 -9.96
C ALA A 115 26.35 8.68 -9.25
N ALA A 116 26.47 8.83 -7.93
CA ALA A 116 27.44 8.05 -7.15
C ALA A 116 27.01 6.59 -6.96
N THR A 117 25.69 6.35 -6.83
CA THR A 117 25.16 5.02 -6.57
C THR A 117 24.51 4.36 -7.77
N GLY A 118 24.26 5.10 -8.86
CA GLY A 118 23.51 4.64 -10.03
C GLY A 118 22.05 4.30 -9.72
N ARG A 119 21.49 4.81 -8.63
CA ARG A 119 20.12 4.52 -8.19
C ARG A 119 19.27 5.78 -8.18
N TYR A 120 17.99 5.63 -8.47
CA TYR A 120 17.06 6.73 -8.34
C TYR A 120 16.80 7.05 -6.87
N ARG A 121 16.74 8.34 -6.52
CA ARG A 121 16.43 8.78 -5.17
C ARG A 121 15.10 8.21 -4.70
N ARG A 122 15.06 7.67 -3.50
CA ARG A 122 13.85 7.08 -2.91
C ARG A 122 12.72 8.11 -2.77
N VAL A 123 13.06 9.34 -2.44
CA VAL A 123 12.11 10.45 -2.25
C VAL A 123 12.01 11.24 -3.55
N CYS A 124 10.81 11.32 -4.10
CA CYS A 124 10.53 12.19 -5.24
C CYS A 124 10.41 13.64 -4.76
N ARG A 125 11.28 14.53 -5.25
CA ARG A 125 11.29 15.96 -4.88
C ARG A 125 9.96 16.67 -5.21
N ALA A 126 9.33 16.34 -6.34
CA ALA A 126 8.05 16.93 -6.72
C ALA A 126 6.94 16.55 -5.73
N CYS A 127 6.83 15.26 -5.38
CA CYS A 127 5.88 14.80 -4.37
C CYS A 127 6.13 15.42 -3.01
N ASN A 128 7.40 15.56 -2.62
CA ASN A 128 7.75 16.16 -1.34
C ASN A 128 7.39 17.65 -1.28
N ARG A 129 7.71 18.41 -2.34
CA ARG A 129 7.30 19.83 -2.44
C ARG A 129 5.79 19.99 -2.36
N GLU A 130 5.03 19.17 -3.07
CA GLU A 130 3.58 19.19 -3.06
C GLU A 130 3.01 18.86 -1.68
N SER A 131 3.56 17.86 -1.02
CA SER A 131 3.18 17.50 0.36
C SER A 131 3.45 18.63 1.36
N GLN A 132 4.61 19.27 1.25
CA GLN A 132 4.98 20.42 2.09
C GLN A 132 4.07 21.62 1.82
N ARG A 133 3.72 21.90 0.55
CA ARG A 133 2.79 22.97 0.18
C ARG A 133 1.43 22.72 0.84
N ARG A 134 0.84 21.56 0.66
CA ARG A 134 -0.45 21.19 1.26
C ARG A 134 -0.43 21.23 2.80
N TRP A 135 0.69 20.89 3.40
CA TRP A 135 0.84 21.00 4.84
C TRP A 135 0.83 22.46 5.30
N ARG A 136 1.59 23.35 4.61
CA ARG A 136 1.60 24.79 4.92
C ARG A 136 0.22 25.43 4.74
N GLU A 137 -0.49 25.10 3.67
CA GLU A 137 -1.84 25.59 3.40
C GLU A 137 -2.81 25.19 4.51
N ARG A 138 -2.76 23.92 4.96
CA ARG A 138 -3.59 23.46 6.07
C ARG A 138 -3.24 24.14 7.38
N ALA A 139 -1.96 24.24 7.73
CA ALA A 139 -1.51 24.93 8.94
C ALA A 139 -1.94 26.41 8.95
N ALA A 140 -1.81 27.09 7.81
CA ALA A 140 -2.27 28.48 7.68
C ALA A 140 -3.79 28.60 7.85
N ALA A 141 -4.58 27.69 7.28
CA ALA A 141 -6.03 27.66 7.44
C ALA A 141 -6.45 27.42 8.90
N GLU A 142 -5.78 26.49 9.59
CA GLU A 142 -6.03 26.23 11.02
C GLU A 142 -5.74 27.48 11.89
N VAL A 143 -4.62 28.17 11.62
CA VAL A 143 -4.27 29.42 12.33
C VAL A 143 -5.30 30.52 12.03
N ALA A 144 -5.74 30.66 10.78
CA ALA A 144 -6.75 31.64 10.40
C ALA A 144 -8.10 31.36 11.08
N GLN A 145 -8.52 30.11 11.15
CA GLN A 145 -9.73 29.70 11.85
C GLN A 145 -9.64 29.97 13.35
N ALA A 146 -8.51 29.67 13.98
CA ALA A 146 -8.28 29.96 15.39
C ALA A 146 -8.35 31.46 15.68
N ARG A 147 -7.69 32.29 14.86
CA ARG A 147 -7.75 33.76 15.00
C ARG A 147 -9.17 34.29 14.83
N ALA A 148 -9.93 33.78 13.87
CA ALA A 148 -11.33 34.18 13.66
C ALA A 148 -12.24 33.75 14.82
N ALA A 149 -11.94 32.68 15.52
CA ALA A 149 -12.65 32.22 16.70
C ALA A 149 -12.35 33.11 17.93
N TYR A 150 -11.09 33.45 18.15
CA TYR A 150 -10.66 34.29 19.27
C TYR A 150 -10.98 35.78 19.07
N GLY A 151 -11.03 36.28 17.84
CA GLY A 151 -11.32 37.70 17.56
C GLY A 151 -12.80 38.08 17.60
N ARG A 152 -13.71 37.18 17.98
CA ARG A 152 -15.14 37.39 18.17
C ARG A 152 -15.57 37.40 19.64
N SER A 153 -14.62 37.51 20.55
CA SER A 153 -14.86 37.62 22.01
C SER A 153 -14.95 39.08 22.44
#